data_6ac0163fd7c5c82b7c0d216c6ca978e0
#
_entry.id   6ac0163fd7c5c82b7c0d216c6ca978e0
#
_cell.length_a   1.000
_cell.length_b   1.000
_cell.length_c   1.000
_cell.angle_alpha   90.00
_cell.angle_beta   90.00
_cell.angle_gamma   90.00
#
_symmetry.space_group_name_H-M   'P 1'
#
loop_
_entity.id
_entity.type
_entity.pdbx_description
1 polymer ?
#
loop_
_entity_poly.entity_id
_entity_poly.type
_entity_poly.pdbx_seq_one_letter_code
_entity_poly.pdbx_strand_id
1 'polypeptide(L)'
;IYTFTVQYPELLFPGKTQFVDTPAPEDLNIERVMSTVNPINWIRLGRRLKRECPDIVLMKYWTPFMAPCFGTVARIARQNGRTKFICQIDNVEPHEHHIIDRPFNSYYLAAVDGFVYMSEQVHGELKAYTQAPAIFSPHPMFENFGKAVERAAACEKIGLDPNDKYTLFFGLIRDYKG
;
A
#
# COMPACT_ATOMS: atom_id res chain seq x y z
N ILE A 1 12.02 1.12 9.10
CA ILE A 1 10.67 1.03 8.47
C ILE A 1 9.65 1.41 9.54
N TYR A 2 8.77 2.37 9.23
CA TYR A 2 7.62 2.69 10.07
C TYR A 2 6.38 1.98 9.55
N THR A 3 5.69 1.23 10.42
CA THR A 3 4.50 0.47 10.06
C THR A 3 3.35 0.75 11.02
N PHE A 4 2.24 0.11 10.82
CA PHE A 4 0.99 0.45 11.50
C PHE A 4 0.87 -0.20 12.88
N THR A 5 0.38 0.59 13.85
CA THR A 5 -0.27 0.08 15.07
C THR A 5 -1.74 -0.24 14.79
N VAL A 6 -2.40 0.58 13.95
CA VAL A 6 -3.75 0.35 13.44
C VAL A 6 -3.76 0.77 11.98
N GLN A 7 -3.91 -0.20 11.06
CA GLN A 7 -4.00 0.05 9.62
C GLN A 7 -5.43 0.32 9.18
N TYR A 8 -6.39 -0.48 9.66
CA TYR A 8 -7.82 -0.32 9.45
C TYR A 8 -8.57 -0.36 10.77
N PRO A 9 -9.69 0.37 10.92
CA PRO A 9 -10.60 0.15 12.05
C PRO A 9 -11.09 -1.30 12.06
N GLU A 10 -11.26 -1.89 13.23
CA GLU A 10 -11.73 -3.29 13.37
C GLU A 10 -13.05 -3.53 12.62
N LEU A 11 -13.95 -2.55 12.64
CA LEU A 11 -15.24 -2.60 11.94
C LEU A 11 -15.09 -2.76 10.41
N LEU A 12 -14.02 -2.26 9.82
CA LEU A 12 -13.75 -2.28 8.37
C LEU A 12 -12.80 -3.42 7.97
N PHE A 13 -12.28 -4.16 8.94
CA PHE A 13 -11.32 -5.23 8.69
C PHE A 13 -11.98 -6.60 8.83
N PRO A 14 -12.13 -7.35 7.73
CA PRO A 14 -12.82 -8.65 7.75
C PRO A 14 -11.98 -9.80 8.32
N GLY A 15 -10.71 -9.57 8.66
CA GLY A 15 -9.78 -10.57 9.18
C GLY A 15 -9.74 -10.61 10.71
N LYS A 16 -9.14 -11.66 11.26
CA LYS A 16 -8.96 -11.83 12.71
C LYS A 16 -7.83 -10.97 13.27
N THR A 17 -6.80 -10.69 12.48
CA THR A 17 -5.65 -9.86 12.85
C THR A 17 -5.10 -9.12 11.64
N GLN A 18 -4.57 -7.91 11.86
CA GLN A 18 -3.87 -7.11 10.86
C GLN A 18 -2.36 -7.34 10.90
N PHE A 19 -1.89 -8.25 11.73
CA PHE A 19 -0.49 -8.54 11.95
C PHE A 19 -0.16 -9.96 11.51
N VAL A 20 1.09 -10.15 11.06
CA VAL A 20 1.66 -11.46 10.81
C VAL A 20 2.27 -12.01 12.10
N ASP A 21 2.21 -13.33 12.28
CA ASP A 21 2.77 -14.03 13.45
C ASP A 21 4.25 -14.36 13.27
N THR A 22 4.78 -14.21 12.04
CA THR A 22 6.20 -14.42 11.75
C THR A 22 7.04 -13.31 12.35
N PRO A 23 8.24 -13.63 12.91
CA PRO A 23 9.15 -12.62 13.42
C PRO A 23 9.58 -11.67 12.30
N ALA A 24 9.86 -10.42 12.67
CA ALA A 24 10.40 -9.44 11.74
C ALA A 24 11.80 -9.88 11.25
N PRO A 25 12.19 -9.56 9.99
CA PRO A 25 13.55 -9.76 9.54
C PRO A 25 14.56 -9.04 10.46
N GLU A 26 15.63 -9.73 10.82
CA GLU A 26 16.62 -9.22 11.80
C GLU A 26 17.46 -8.06 11.24
N ASP A 27 17.59 -7.98 9.92
CA ASP A 27 18.32 -6.95 9.19
C ASP A 27 17.54 -5.64 8.99
N LEU A 28 16.27 -5.59 9.39
CA LEU A 28 15.40 -4.44 9.22
C LEU A 28 14.99 -3.81 10.55
N ASN A 29 15.23 -2.51 10.69
CA ASN A 29 14.67 -1.75 11.80
C ASN A 29 13.21 -1.41 11.50
N ILE A 30 12.28 -2.13 12.16
CA ILE A 30 10.83 -2.00 11.98
C ILE A 30 10.19 -1.51 13.27
N GLU A 31 9.51 -0.37 13.21
CA GLU A 31 8.76 0.18 14.33
C GLU A 31 7.28 0.33 13.97
N ARG A 32 6.40 -0.16 14.85
CA ARG A 32 4.95 0.07 14.76
C ARG A 32 4.60 1.39 15.41
N VAL A 33 4.38 2.43 14.61
CA VAL A 33 4.24 3.81 15.11
C VAL A 33 3.02 4.55 14.56
N MET A 34 2.39 4.04 13.49
CA MET A 34 1.37 4.77 12.74
C MET A 34 -0.03 4.19 12.96
N SER A 35 -0.99 5.04 13.29
CA SER A 35 -2.42 4.72 13.33
C SER A 35 -3.15 5.54 12.27
N THR A 36 -3.85 4.90 11.35
CA THR A 36 -4.60 5.59 10.29
C THR A 36 -5.83 6.34 10.80
N VAL A 37 -6.28 6.06 12.04
CA VAL A 37 -7.51 6.60 12.62
C VAL A 37 -7.29 7.60 13.75
N ASN A 38 -6.03 7.86 14.14
CA ASN A 38 -5.73 8.74 15.27
C ASN A 38 -4.99 10.02 14.83
N PRO A 39 -5.68 11.18 14.70
CA PRO A 39 -5.05 12.43 14.27
C PRO A 39 -3.92 12.92 15.18
N ILE A 40 -4.00 12.66 16.49
CA ILE A 40 -2.92 13.01 17.43
C ILE A 40 -1.65 12.21 17.10
N ASN A 41 -1.81 10.94 16.74
CA ASN A 41 -0.70 10.10 16.29
C ASN A 41 -0.07 10.66 14.99
N TRP A 42 -0.86 11.12 14.03
CA TRP A 42 -0.34 11.72 12.78
C TRP A 42 0.53 12.94 13.05
N ILE A 43 0.08 13.82 13.94
CA ILE A 43 0.84 15.01 14.34
C ILE A 43 2.15 14.62 15.05
N ARG A 44 2.11 13.64 15.96
CA ARG A 44 3.30 13.14 16.67
C ARG A 44 4.31 12.54 15.69
N LEU A 45 3.85 11.69 14.78
CA LEU A 45 4.71 11.06 13.77
C LEU A 45 5.30 12.09 12.80
N GLY A 46 4.50 13.03 12.31
CA GLY A 46 4.99 14.12 11.47
C GLY A 46 6.06 14.98 12.18
N ARG A 47 5.85 15.30 13.46
CA ARG A 47 6.87 16.02 14.28
C ARG A 47 8.12 15.17 14.53
N ARG A 48 7.98 13.86 14.68
CA ARG A 48 9.12 12.94 14.79
C ARG A 48 9.94 12.96 13.52
N LEU A 49 9.34 12.72 12.35
CA LEU A 49 10.02 12.78 11.05
C LEU A 49 10.63 14.16 10.76
N LYS A 50 9.94 15.25 11.18
CA LYS A 50 10.51 16.60 11.07
C LYS A 50 11.84 16.74 11.82
N ARG A 51 11.96 16.15 13.03
CA ARG A 51 13.19 16.18 13.83
C ARG A 51 14.26 15.23 13.33
N GLU A 52 13.87 14.02 12.90
CA GLU A 52 14.78 13.02 12.32
C GLU A 52 15.36 13.49 10.99
N CYS A 53 14.62 14.34 10.29
CA CYS A 53 15.05 15.03 9.08
C CYS A 53 15.65 14.10 8.02
N PRO A 54 15.01 12.97 7.67
CA PRO A 54 15.51 12.09 6.62
C PRO A 54 15.50 12.83 5.28
N ASP A 55 16.41 12.48 4.36
CA ASP A 55 16.43 13.06 3.02
C ASP A 55 15.18 12.64 2.23
N ILE A 56 14.80 11.37 2.34
CA ILE A 56 13.65 10.79 1.62
C ILE A 56 12.79 9.99 2.58
N VAL A 57 11.48 10.15 2.46
CA VAL A 57 10.47 9.26 3.02
C VAL A 57 9.73 8.60 1.87
N LEU A 58 9.87 7.27 1.73
CA LEU A 58 9.10 6.47 0.79
C LEU A 58 7.83 5.97 1.46
N MET A 59 6.68 6.30 0.88
CA MET A 59 5.36 5.91 1.37
C MET A 59 4.68 5.00 0.36
N LYS A 60 4.14 3.88 0.80
CA LYS A 60 3.31 3.00 -0.02
C LYS A 60 1.84 3.37 0.13
N TYR A 61 1.14 3.63 -0.99
CA TYR A 61 -0.24 4.10 -1.01
C TYR A 61 -1.11 3.25 -1.93
N TRP A 62 -2.28 2.82 -1.44
CA TRP A 62 -3.20 1.95 -2.19
C TRP A 62 -4.70 2.22 -1.91
N THR A 63 -5.04 3.15 -1.02
CA THR A 63 -6.44 3.47 -0.70
C THR A 63 -6.60 4.90 -0.18
N PRO A 64 -7.64 5.64 -0.63
CA PRO A 64 -7.94 7.00 -0.15
C PRO A 64 -8.14 7.12 1.36
N PHE A 65 -8.57 6.04 2.02
CA PHE A 65 -8.72 5.99 3.47
C PHE A 65 -7.45 6.42 4.24
N MET A 66 -6.27 6.16 3.70
CA MET A 66 -4.99 6.52 4.32
C MET A 66 -4.58 7.98 4.08
N ALA A 67 -5.20 8.63 3.12
CA ALA A 67 -4.79 9.95 2.66
C ALA A 67 -4.77 11.04 3.77
N PRO A 68 -5.76 11.13 4.69
CA PRO A 68 -5.71 12.10 5.78
C PRO A 68 -4.51 11.91 6.70
N CYS A 69 -4.19 10.66 7.05
CA CYS A 69 -3.03 10.31 7.85
C CYS A 69 -1.73 10.69 7.14
N PHE A 70 -1.52 10.16 5.96
CA PHE A 70 -0.29 10.34 5.18
C PHE A 70 -0.07 11.80 4.79
N GLY A 71 -1.12 12.48 4.35
CA GLY A 71 -1.05 13.89 3.97
C GLY A 71 -0.71 14.80 5.16
N THR A 72 -1.21 14.49 6.36
CA THR A 72 -0.89 15.25 7.57
C THR A 72 0.55 15.01 8.01
N VAL A 73 0.99 13.74 8.05
CA VAL A 73 2.37 13.38 8.39
C VAL A 73 3.36 14.07 7.43
N ALA A 74 3.11 13.98 6.12
CA ALA A 74 3.97 14.58 5.10
C ALA A 74 4.07 16.11 5.27
N ARG A 75 2.94 16.82 5.42
CA ARG A 75 2.94 18.28 5.59
C ARG A 75 3.70 18.77 6.81
N ILE A 76 3.57 18.06 7.93
CA ILE A 76 4.29 18.43 9.16
C ILE A 76 5.78 18.13 9.02
N ALA A 77 6.14 16.97 8.50
CA ALA A 77 7.54 16.58 8.35
C ALA A 77 8.28 17.49 7.36
N ARG A 78 7.67 17.85 6.22
CA ARG A 78 8.24 18.75 5.20
C ARG A 78 8.59 20.15 5.71
N GLN A 79 8.07 20.57 6.87
CA GLN A 79 8.43 21.85 7.49
C GLN A 79 9.90 21.94 7.91
N ASN A 80 10.67 20.83 7.87
CA ASN A 80 12.13 20.87 8.03
C ASN A 80 12.87 21.43 6.79
N GLY A 81 12.17 21.62 5.66
CA GLY A 81 12.73 22.20 4.43
C GLY A 81 13.61 21.26 3.61
N ARG A 82 13.85 20.03 4.05
CA ARG A 82 14.79 19.07 3.44
C ARG A 82 14.13 17.80 2.94
N THR A 83 13.31 17.17 3.78
CA THR A 83 12.72 15.85 3.50
C THR A 83 11.84 15.88 2.27
N LYS A 84 12.10 14.96 1.33
CA LYS A 84 11.28 14.69 0.14
C LYS A 84 10.39 13.49 0.39
N PHE A 85 9.14 13.59 0.00
CA PHE A 85 8.16 12.51 0.08
C PHE A 85 7.96 11.89 -1.29
N ILE A 86 8.31 10.61 -1.41
CA ILE A 86 8.10 9.79 -2.60
C ILE A 86 7.00 8.78 -2.31
N CYS A 87 6.05 8.66 -3.20
CA CYS A 87 4.94 7.73 -3.06
C CYS A 87 5.05 6.60 -4.08
N GLN A 88 5.16 5.37 -3.61
CA GLN A 88 4.85 4.20 -4.41
C GLN A 88 3.34 4.01 -4.38
N ILE A 89 2.71 4.19 -5.54
CA ILE A 89 1.25 4.20 -5.65
C ILE A 89 0.75 2.97 -6.39
N ASP A 90 -0.08 2.18 -5.71
CA ASP A 90 -0.68 0.96 -6.27
C ASP A 90 -2.03 1.27 -6.93
N ASN A 91 -2.84 2.12 -6.30
CA ASN A 91 -4.13 2.59 -6.82
C ASN A 91 -4.34 4.06 -6.44
N VAL A 92 -4.87 4.85 -7.35
CA VAL A 92 -5.35 6.21 -7.07
C VAL A 92 -6.84 6.16 -6.76
N GLU A 93 -7.60 5.56 -7.65
CA GLU A 93 -9.04 5.42 -7.50
C GLU A 93 -9.39 4.01 -7.04
N PRO A 94 -10.19 3.87 -5.97
CA PRO A 94 -10.64 2.56 -5.52
C PRO A 94 -11.64 1.97 -6.51
N HIS A 95 -11.75 0.64 -6.54
CA HIS A 95 -12.78 -0.03 -7.37
C HIS A 95 -14.21 0.30 -6.92
N GLU A 96 -14.40 0.60 -5.64
CA GLU A 96 -15.66 1.05 -5.05
C GLU A 96 -15.50 2.54 -4.69
N HIS A 97 -16.13 3.43 -5.47
CA HIS A 97 -15.98 4.88 -5.31
C HIS A 97 -16.85 5.43 -4.18
N HIS A 98 -16.24 6.32 -3.39
CA HIS A 98 -16.93 7.12 -2.37
C HIS A 98 -16.73 8.60 -2.63
N ILE A 99 -17.71 9.42 -2.23
CA ILE A 99 -17.67 10.89 -2.42
C ILE A 99 -16.42 11.53 -1.80
N ILE A 100 -15.90 10.92 -0.73
CA ILE A 100 -14.72 11.40 0.01
C ILE A 100 -13.38 11.04 -0.65
N ASP A 101 -13.35 10.11 -1.62
CA ASP A 101 -12.09 9.61 -2.19
C ASP A 101 -11.30 10.71 -2.90
N ARG A 102 -11.99 11.51 -3.72
CA ARG A 102 -11.35 12.58 -4.48
C ARG A 102 -10.75 13.67 -3.58
N PRO A 103 -11.45 14.26 -2.59
CA PRO A 103 -10.83 15.22 -1.68
C PRO A 103 -9.72 14.62 -0.84
N PHE A 104 -9.82 13.37 -0.42
CA PHE A 104 -8.76 12.69 0.33
C PHE A 104 -7.52 12.48 -0.53
N ASN A 105 -7.66 11.95 -1.74
CA ASN A 105 -6.56 11.82 -2.70
C ASN A 105 -5.90 13.17 -2.97
N SER A 106 -6.69 14.21 -3.29
CA SER A 106 -6.15 15.56 -3.52
C SER A 106 -5.35 16.05 -2.32
N TYR A 107 -5.85 15.82 -1.10
CA TYR A 107 -5.14 16.21 0.12
C TYR A 107 -3.78 15.55 0.26
N TYR A 108 -3.68 14.25 0.04
CA TYR A 108 -2.41 13.53 0.20
C TYR A 108 -1.48 13.77 -0.99
N LEU A 109 -1.96 13.55 -2.22
CA LEU A 109 -1.11 13.60 -3.42
C LEU A 109 -0.46 14.96 -3.64
N ALA A 110 -1.12 16.06 -3.22
CA ALA A 110 -0.53 17.40 -3.22
C ALA A 110 0.61 17.60 -2.21
N ALA A 111 0.83 16.65 -1.28
CA ALA A 111 1.93 16.71 -0.32
C ALA A 111 3.15 15.86 -0.74
N VAL A 112 3.08 15.19 -1.89
CA VAL A 112 4.09 14.27 -2.40
C VAL A 112 4.97 14.98 -3.42
N ASP A 113 6.28 14.75 -3.39
CA ASP A 113 7.26 15.38 -4.29
C ASP A 113 7.51 14.55 -5.56
N GLY A 114 7.21 13.24 -5.54
CA GLY A 114 7.37 12.36 -6.69
C GLY A 114 6.71 11.01 -6.49
N PHE A 115 6.47 10.30 -7.58
CA PHE A 115 5.71 9.04 -7.58
C PHE A 115 6.47 7.92 -8.27
N VAL A 116 6.24 6.70 -7.76
CA VAL A 116 6.58 5.46 -8.44
C VAL A 116 5.26 4.72 -8.69
N TYR A 117 4.92 4.49 -9.96
CA TYR A 117 3.70 3.79 -10.34
C TYR A 117 4.00 2.46 -11.05
N MET A 118 3.07 1.50 -10.96
CA MET A 118 3.27 0.13 -11.45
C MET A 118 2.36 -0.23 -12.63
N SER A 119 1.42 0.65 -13.02
CA SER A 119 0.58 0.48 -14.22
C SER A 119 0.27 1.81 -14.89
N GLU A 120 0.13 1.79 -16.21
CA GLU A 120 -0.22 2.99 -16.99
C GLU A 120 -1.61 3.53 -16.65
N GLN A 121 -2.54 2.66 -16.23
CA GLN A 121 -3.85 3.10 -15.75
C GLN A 121 -3.69 4.00 -14.52
N VAL A 122 -2.95 3.57 -13.51
CA VAL A 122 -2.68 4.35 -12.28
C VAL A 122 -2.00 5.67 -12.62
N HIS A 123 -1.09 5.69 -13.60
CA HIS A 123 -0.47 6.92 -14.07
C HIS A 123 -1.48 7.87 -14.71
N GLY A 124 -2.40 7.33 -15.51
CA GLY A 124 -3.49 8.13 -16.12
C GLY A 124 -4.37 8.79 -15.05
N GLU A 125 -4.78 8.03 -14.05
CA GLU A 125 -5.57 8.52 -12.91
C GLU A 125 -4.81 9.58 -12.09
N LEU A 126 -3.50 9.36 -11.84
CA LEU A 126 -2.65 10.27 -11.07
C LEU A 126 -2.55 11.66 -11.70
N LYS A 127 -2.53 11.77 -13.03
CA LYS A 127 -2.47 13.05 -13.76
C LYS A 127 -3.63 13.99 -13.46
N ALA A 128 -4.77 13.46 -13.02
CA ALA A 128 -5.92 14.27 -12.60
C ALA A 128 -5.70 15.00 -11.27
N TYR A 129 -4.70 14.59 -10.48
CA TYR A 129 -4.43 15.10 -9.14
C TYR A 129 -3.13 15.91 -9.03
N THR A 130 -2.12 15.61 -9.85
CA THR A 130 -0.79 16.21 -9.70
C THR A 130 0.00 16.19 -11.00
N GLN A 131 0.96 17.15 -11.09
CA GLN A 131 1.97 17.20 -12.14
C GLN A 131 3.37 16.86 -11.60
N ALA A 132 3.48 16.34 -10.39
CA ALA A 132 4.75 15.95 -9.81
C ALA A 132 5.42 14.83 -10.64
N PRO A 133 6.76 14.74 -10.66
CA PRO A 133 7.47 13.70 -11.39
C PRO A 133 7.00 12.31 -11.02
N ALA A 134 6.85 11.44 -12.02
CA ALA A 134 6.43 10.06 -11.81
C ALA A 134 7.28 9.11 -12.66
N ILE A 135 7.68 7.97 -12.09
CA ILE A 135 8.51 6.97 -12.72
C ILE A 135 7.76 5.64 -12.76
N PHE A 136 7.76 4.99 -13.92
CA PHE A 136 7.23 3.65 -14.08
C PHE A 136 8.21 2.61 -13.50
N SER A 137 7.70 1.75 -12.62
CA SER A 137 8.41 0.58 -12.11
C SER A 137 7.42 -0.58 -12.05
N PRO A 138 7.49 -1.54 -12.96
CA PRO A 138 6.54 -2.64 -13.00
C PRO A 138 6.60 -3.46 -11.71
N HIS A 139 5.47 -4.05 -11.35
CA HIS A 139 5.43 -4.95 -10.19
C HIS A 139 6.40 -6.11 -10.41
N PRO A 140 7.31 -6.39 -9.47
CA PRO A 140 8.22 -7.52 -9.61
C PRO A 140 7.45 -8.83 -9.63
N MET A 141 7.94 -9.79 -10.38
CA MET A 141 7.39 -11.15 -10.34
C MET A 141 7.64 -11.78 -8.96
N PHE A 142 6.65 -12.51 -8.47
CA PHE A 142 6.80 -13.27 -7.23
C PHE A 142 7.60 -14.54 -7.51
N GLU A 143 8.80 -14.63 -6.99
CA GLU A 143 9.67 -15.81 -7.12
C GLU A 143 9.68 -16.70 -5.86
N ASN A 144 8.92 -16.34 -4.85
CA ASN A 144 8.88 -16.99 -3.55
C ASN A 144 8.01 -18.27 -3.49
N PHE A 145 7.36 -18.65 -4.59
CA PHE A 145 6.53 -19.86 -4.65
C PHE A 145 7.31 -21.16 -4.92
N GLY A 146 8.62 -21.06 -5.13
CA GLY A 146 9.47 -22.20 -5.43
C GLY A 146 9.38 -22.63 -6.91
N LYS A 147 9.91 -23.82 -7.20
CA LYS A 147 9.91 -24.38 -8.56
C LYS A 147 8.51 -24.92 -8.92
N ALA A 148 8.16 -24.80 -10.18
CA ALA A 148 6.95 -25.44 -10.72
C ALA A 148 6.96 -26.96 -10.45
N VAL A 149 5.85 -27.49 -10.00
CA VAL A 149 5.68 -28.91 -9.74
C VAL A 149 5.05 -29.56 -10.97
N GLU A 150 5.50 -30.77 -11.31
CA GLU A 150 4.92 -31.53 -12.38
C GLU A 150 3.40 -31.77 -12.17
N ARG A 151 2.61 -31.70 -13.25
CA ARG A 151 1.15 -31.74 -13.19
C ARG A 151 0.61 -32.98 -12.46
N ALA A 152 1.16 -34.16 -12.77
CA ALA A 152 0.71 -35.40 -12.13
C ALA A 152 0.90 -35.37 -10.61
N ALA A 153 2.08 -34.98 -10.14
CA ALA A 153 2.40 -34.84 -8.72
C ALA A 153 1.57 -33.75 -8.03
N ALA A 154 1.30 -32.62 -8.72
CA ALA A 154 0.44 -31.59 -8.18
C ALA A 154 -1.00 -32.06 -8.03
N CYS A 155 -1.57 -32.72 -9.03
CA CYS A 155 -2.93 -33.29 -9.00
C CYS A 155 -3.07 -34.35 -7.91
N GLU A 156 -2.11 -35.26 -7.78
CA GLU A 156 -2.10 -36.26 -6.71
C GLU A 156 -2.16 -35.59 -5.31
N LYS A 157 -1.33 -34.56 -5.10
CA LYS A 157 -1.26 -33.83 -3.82
C LYS A 157 -2.56 -33.17 -3.40
N ILE A 158 -3.38 -32.73 -4.37
CA ILE A 158 -4.65 -32.01 -4.11
C ILE A 158 -5.90 -32.88 -4.45
N GLY A 159 -5.71 -34.15 -4.79
CA GLY A 159 -6.80 -35.11 -5.04
C GLY A 159 -7.55 -34.88 -6.34
N LEU A 160 -6.86 -34.41 -7.39
CA LEU A 160 -7.45 -34.19 -8.74
C LEU A 160 -6.91 -35.19 -9.74
N ASP A 161 -7.70 -35.50 -10.81
CA ASP A 161 -7.25 -36.34 -11.92
C ASP A 161 -6.34 -35.52 -12.88
N PRO A 162 -5.09 -35.91 -13.14
CA PRO A 162 -4.22 -35.19 -14.03
C PRO A 162 -4.67 -35.12 -15.49
N ASN A 163 -5.61 -36.00 -15.92
CA ASN A 163 -6.16 -36.04 -17.28
C ASN A 163 -7.33 -35.05 -17.48
N ASP A 164 -7.95 -34.58 -16.41
CA ASP A 164 -9.08 -33.66 -16.47
C ASP A 164 -8.58 -32.22 -16.71
N LYS A 165 -9.47 -31.37 -17.25
CA LYS A 165 -9.26 -29.96 -17.41
C LYS A 165 -9.89 -29.20 -16.24
N TYR A 166 -9.07 -28.36 -15.57
CA TYR A 166 -9.50 -27.56 -14.42
C TYR A 166 -9.42 -26.09 -14.73
N THR A 167 -10.40 -25.34 -14.26
CA THR A 167 -10.37 -23.88 -14.20
C THR A 167 -10.22 -23.46 -12.73
N LEU A 168 -9.16 -22.71 -12.42
CA LEU A 168 -8.93 -22.21 -11.07
C LEU A 168 -9.42 -20.76 -10.96
N PHE A 169 -10.33 -20.51 -10.02
CA PHE A 169 -10.58 -19.17 -9.50
C PHE A 169 -9.83 -19.03 -8.16
N PHE A 170 -8.86 -18.12 -8.12
CA PHE A 170 -8.04 -17.90 -6.94
C PHE A 170 -8.20 -16.46 -6.44
N GLY A 171 -8.63 -16.28 -5.18
CA GLY A 171 -8.78 -14.98 -4.53
C GLY A 171 -10.11 -14.82 -3.82
N LEU A 172 -10.32 -13.64 -3.26
CA LEU A 172 -11.59 -13.27 -2.63
C LEU A 172 -12.65 -13.03 -3.71
N ILE A 173 -13.86 -13.58 -3.48
CA ILE A 173 -15.02 -13.27 -4.31
C ILE A 173 -15.47 -11.86 -3.97
N ARG A 174 -15.57 -10.99 -4.97
CA ARG A 174 -15.98 -9.59 -4.87
C ARG A 174 -16.85 -9.26 -6.09
N ASP A 175 -17.84 -8.38 -5.92
CA ASP A 175 -18.79 -8.00 -6.99
C ASP A 175 -18.09 -7.50 -8.25
N TYR A 176 -17.01 -6.73 -8.11
CA TYR A 176 -16.22 -6.20 -9.25
C TYR A 176 -15.37 -7.27 -9.98
N LYS A 177 -15.32 -8.50 -9.50
CA LYS A 177 -14.58 -9.61 -10.14
C LYS A 177 -15.47 -10.53 -10.99
N GLY A 178 -16.77 -10.30 -11.03
CA GLY A 178 -17.75 -11.09 -11.76
C GLY A 178 -18.39 -12.19 -10.94
#